data_65852616186820c9a57b75f27e0f0c4d
#
_entry.id   65852616186820c9a57b75f27e0f0c4d
#
_cell.length_a   1.000
_cell.length_b   1.000
_cell.length_c   1.000
_cell.angle_alpha   90.00
_cell.angle_beta   90.00
_cell.angle_gamma   90.00
#
_symmetry.space_group_name_H-M   'P 1'
#
loop_
_entity.id
_entity.type
_entity.pdbx_description
1 polymer ?
#
loop_
_entity_poly.entity_id
_entity_poly.type
_entity_poly.pdbx_seq_one_letter_code
_entity_poly.pdbx_strand_id
1 'polypeptide(L)'
;MGGSGTTQRGTFKTKSSGMGDTSVSVAWKAFQHKYHKVNLNFGVSLPTGDIDQKDIILTPMGMQPKSVLPYGMQLGSGTYDFLPGFTYTGKNGHSSDWGVKYQATMRIGENDEDYTLGDTHRLSAWGGYSFAPWMKAKIGLSYKYESDIDGIDSRIVLPVQTADPDNYGGDTLMVNWGLILTGQNGPLAGHKLKFEYSKQLEQNQNGIQMEMDDMISIAYQRAF
;
A
#
# COMPACT_ATOMS: atom_id res chain seq x y z
N MET A 1 -16.36 18.73 3.99
CA MET A 1 -17.12 20.02 4.04
C MET A 1 -18.50 19.77 3.46
N GLY A 2 -19.56 20.29 4.09
CA GLY A 2 -20.92 20.20 3.58
C GLY A 2 -21.37 21.58 3.08
N GLY A 3 -21.99 21.62 1.92
CA GLY A 3 -22.49 22.87 1.33
C GLY A 3 -23.63 22.64 0.34
N SER A 4 -24.36 23.66 0.01
CA SER A 4 -25.38 23.68 -1.03
C SER A 4 -25.08 24.85 -1.97
N GLY A 5 -24.78 24.56 -3.23
CA GLY A 5 -24.32 25.56 -4.19
C GLY A 5 -23.01 26.22 -3.71
N THR A 6 -23.02 27.53 -3.60
CA THR A 6 -21.86 28.34 -3.13
C THR A 6 -21.84 28.56 -1.62
N THR A 7 -22.82 28.06 -0.86
CA THR A 7 -22.92 28.30 0.58
C THR A 7 -22.31 27.13 1.35
N GLN A 8 -21.20 27.39 2.04
CA GLN A 8 -20.60 26.43 2.96
C GLN A 8 -21.46 26.35 4.23
N ARG A 9 -21.92 25.13 4.57
CA ARG A 9 -22.76 24.90 5.76
C ARG A 9 -21.98 24.52 7.00
N GLY A 10 -20.68 24.28 6.87
CA GLY A 10 -19.78 23.93 7.97
C GLY A 10 -18.70 22.96 7.55
N THR A 11 -17.97 22.47 8.54
CA THR A 11 -16.96 21.43 8.40
C THR A 11 -17.33 20.24 9.29
N PHE A 12 -17.02 19.04 8.85
CA PHE A 12 -17.15 17.82 9.64
C PHE A 12 -15.90 16.97 9.45
N LYS A 13 -15.69 16.07 10.39
CA LYS A 13 -14.58 15.13 10.36
C LYS A 13 -15.14 13.72 10.55
N THR A 14 -14.81 12.84 9.62
CA THR A 14 -15.15 11.42 9.72
C THR A 14 -13.94 10.62 10.23
N LYS A 15 -14.21 9.55 10.95
CA LYS A 15 -13.20 8.68 11.53
C LYS A 15 -13.63 7.22 11.39
N SER A 16 -12.69 6.37 10.98
CA SER A 16 -12.75 4.92 11.10
C SER A 16 -11.60 4.42 11.97
N SER A 17 -11.80 3.38 12.76
CA SER A 17 -10.76 2.82 13.61
C SER A 17 -11.09 1.39 14.00
N GLY A 18 -10.11 0.50 13.89
CA GLY A 18 -10.24 -0.92 14.20
C GLY A 18 -9.06 -1.72 13.65
N MET A 19 -9.22 -3.02 13.58
CA MET A 19 -8.27 -3.92 12.93
C MET A 19 -8.65 -4.07 11.46
N GLY A 20 -7.64 -4.10 10.60
CA GLY A 20 -7.80 -4.46 9.19
C GLY A 20 -7.81 -5.97 8.98
N ASP A 21 -7.72 -6.37 7.71
CA ASP A 21 -7.67 -7.78 7.34
C ASP A 21 -6.40 -8.45 7.86
N THR A 22 -6.57 -9.70 8.31
CA THR A 22 -5.47 -10.53 8.78
C THR A 22 -4.88 -11.32 7.62
N SER A 23 -3.58 -11.18 7.38
CA SER A 23 -2.89 -11.92 6.33
C SER A 23 -1.83 -12.87 6.88
N VAL A 24 -1.69 -14.00 6.21
CA VAL A 24 -0.63 -14.99 6.48
C VAL A 24 0.12 -15.26 5.18
N SER A 25 1.44 -15.23 5.24
CA SER A 25 2.27 -15.46 4.07
C SER A 25 3.47 -16.36 4.38
N VAL A 26 3.91 -17.09 3.36
CA VAL A 26 5.10 -17.94 3.39
C VAL A 26 6.07 -17.45 2.32
N ALA A 27 7.33 -17.31 2.71
CA ALA A 27 8.42 -17.04 1.79
C ALA A 27 9.24 -18.31 1.57
N TRP A 28 9.27 -18.77 0.33
CA TRP A 28 10.03 -19.95 -0.08
C TRP A 28 11.24 -19.54 -0.90
N LYS A 29 12.41 -20.05 -0.50
CA LYS A 29 13.66 -19.84 -1.23
C LYS A 29 13.72 -20.84 -2.40
N ALA A 30 13.23 -20.42 -3.57
CA ALA A 30 13.16 -21.28 -4.75
C ALA A 30 14.54 -21.54 -5.39
N PHE A 31 15.44 -20.56 -5.34
CA PHE A 31 16.78 -20.68 -5.89
C PHE A 31 17.78 -19.88 -5.08
N GLN A 32 18.97 -20.44 -4.88
CA GLN A 32 20.11 -19.72 -4.29
C GLN A 32 21.43 -20.19 -4.91
N HIS A 33 22.15 -19.22 -5.43
CA HIS A 33 23.53 -19.37 -5.90
C HIS A 33 24.41 -18.34 -5.18
N LYS A 34 25.72 -18.41 -5.33
CA LYS A 34 26.67 -17.49 -4.69
C LYS A 34 26.31 -16.00 -4.83
N TYR A 35 25.81 -15.61 -5.99
CA TYR A 35 25.51 -14.22 -6.34
C TYR A 35 24.05 -13.93 -6.62
N HIS A 36 23.21 -14.96 -6.71
CA HIS A 36 21.82 -14.85 -7.15
C HIS A 36 20.90 -15.57 -6.19
N LYS A 37 19.77 -14.98 -5.91
CA LYS A 37 18.74 -15.58 -5.05
C LYS A 37 17.35 -15.25 -5.59
N VAL A 38 16.46 -16.25 -5.61
CA VAL A 38 15.05 -16.10 -5.93
C VAL A 38 14.24 -16.59 -4.74
N ASN A 39 13.35 -15.74 -4.24
CA ASN A 39 12.33 -16.12 -3.28
C ASN A 39 10.97 -15.98 -3.94
N LEU A 40 10.10 -16.94 -3.69
CA LEU A 40 8.68 -16.87 -4.00
C LEU A 40 7.92 -16.61 -2.70
N ASN A 41 6.90 -15.78 -2.77
CA ASN A 41 6.02 -15.47 -1.65
C ASN A 41 4.61 -15.90 -2.03
N PHE A 42 3.95 -16.57 -1.13
CA PHE A 42 2.55 -16.95 -1.26
C PHE A 42 1.84 -16.58 0.03
N GLY A 43 0.74 -15.92 -0.07
CA GLY A 43 -0.04 -15.50 1.09
C GLY A 43 -1.52 -15.50 0.79
N VAL A 44 -2.30 -15.45 1.85
CA VAL A 44 -3.73 -15.21 1.82
C VAL A 44 -4.08 -14.12 2.83
N SER A 45 -5.01 -13.26 2.48
CA SER A 45 -5.66 -12.33 3.39
C SER A 45 -7.06 -12.84 3.69
N LEU A 46 -7.46 -12.69 4.94
CA LEU A 46 -8.77 -13.08 5.44
C LEU A 46 -9.59 -11.82 5.70
N PRO A 47 -10.88 -11.79 5.35
CA PRO A 47 -11.75 -10.64 5.53
C PRO A 47 -12.13 -10.44 7.01
N THR A 48 -11.14 -10.11 7.83
CA THR A 48 -11.34 -9.88 9.27
C THR A 48 -11.51 -8.42 9.61
N GLY A 49 -11.24 -7.52 8.67
CA GLY A 49 -11.47 -6.08 8.79
C GLY A 49 -12.94 -5.76 8.54
N ASP A 50 -13.44 -4.79 9.27
CA ASP A 50 -14.83 -4.36 9.17
C ASP A 50 -15.06 -3.50 7.93
N ILE A 51 -16.08 -3.81 7.15
CA ILE A 51 -16.54 -3.07 5.96
C ILE A 51 -17.86 -2.32 6.20
N ASP A 52 -18.28 -2.16 7.46
CA ASP A 52 -19.50 -1.45 7.88
C ASP A 52 -19.19 -0.20 8.72
N GLN A 53 -18.03 0.43 8.49
CA GLN A 53 -17.65 1.64 9.22
C GLN A 53 -18.58 2.80 8.91
N LYS A 54 -19.13 3.40 9.96
CA LYS A 54 -20.12 4.48 9.89
C LYS A 54 -19.70 5.65 10.76
N ASP A 55 -19.96 6.86 10.27
CA ASP A 55 -19.78 8.07 11.08
C ASP A 55 -20.81 9.15 10.70
N ILE A 56 -20.86 10.22 11.47
CA ILE A 56 -21.74 11.37 11.23
C ILE A 56 -21.15 12.21 10.10
N ILE A 57 -21.94 12.39 9.04
CA ILE A 57 -21.59 13.25 7.90
C ILE A 57 -22.45 14.52 7.90
N LEU A 58 -21.94 15.59 7.31
CA LEU A 58 -22.72 16.80 7.06
C LEU A 58 -23.19 16.84 5.60
N THR A 59 -24.49 16.70 5.40
CA THR A 59 -25.09 16.73 4.05
C THR A 59 -25.16 18.17 3.50
N PRO A 60 -25.30 18.34 2.17
CA PRO A 60 -25.54 19.66 1.57
C PRO A 60 -26.76 20.39 2.11
N MET A 61 -27.76 19.68 2.64
CA MET A 61 -28.97 20.24 3.27
C MET A 61 -28.75 20.62 4.73
N GLY A 62 -27.56 20.36 5.31
CA GLY A 62 -27.24 20.66 6.72
C GLY A 62 -27.68 19.59 7.72
N MET A 63 -28.18 18.45 7.26
CA MET A 63 -28.46 17.28 8.12
C MET A 63 -27.19 16.58 8.51
N GLN A 64 -27.23 15.85 9.64
CA GLN A 64 -26.08 15.11 10.19
C GLN A 64 -26.45 13.62 10.43
N PRO A 65 -26.75 12.86 9.39
CA PRO A 65 -27.04 11.45 9.54
C PRO A 65 -25.75 10.67 9.84
N LYS A 66 -25.89 9.52 10.53
CA LYS A 66 -24.86 8.49 10.61
C LYS A 66 -24.98 7.62 9.36
N SER A 67 -23.95 7.66 8.51
CA SER A 67 -23.94 6.96 7.21
C SER A 67 -22.71 6.05 7.09
N VAL A 68 -22.82 5.03 6.25
CA VAL A 68 -21.66 4.19 5.85
C VAL A 68 -20.64 5.10 5.18
N LEU A 69 -19.38 4.94 5.57
CA LEU A 69 -18.28 5.72 5.05
C LEU A 69 -17.82 5.17 3.67
N PRO A 70 -17.21 6.01 2.82
CA PRO A 70 -16.72 5.59 1.51
C PRO A 70 -15.73 4.42 1.58
N TYR A 71 -15.54 3.72 0.46
CA TYR A 71 -14.71 2.51 0.34
C TYR A 71 -13.30 2.67 0.95
N GLY A 72 -12.61 3.79 0.68
CA GLY A 72 -11.27 4.05 1.22
C GLY A 72 -11.22 4.31 2.73
N MET A 73 -12.37 4.38 3.40
CA MET A 73 -12.47 4.50 4.86
C MET A 73 -12.93 3.22 5.54
N GLN A 74 -13.21 2.16 4.81
CA GLN A 74 -13.44 0.84 5.35
C GLN A 74 -12.12 0.22 5.84
N LEU A 75 -12.17 -0.69 6.82
CA LEU A 75 -10.99 -1.26 7.46
C LEU A 75 -10.53 -2.57 6.82
N GLY A 76 -11.41 -3.24 6.09
CA GLY A 76 -11.15 -4.48 5.37
C GLY A 76 -11.56 -4.41 3.91
N SER A 77 -11.23 -5.47 3.17
CA SER A 77 -11.71 -5.70 1.80
C SER A 77 -13.08 -6.39 1.78
N GLY A 78 -13.36 -7.15 2.83
CA GLY A 78 -14.50 -8.07 2.87
C GLY A 78 -14.33 -9.31 1.99
N THR A 79 -13.21 -9.44 1.27
CA THR A 79 -12.90 -10.58 0.39
C THR A 79 -11.73 -11.41 0.91
N TYR A 80 -11.66 -12.68 0.49
CA TYR A 80 -10.42 -13.44 0.57
C TYR A 80 -9.50 -12.98 -0.53
N ASP A 81 -8.22 -12.73 -0.19
CA ASP A 81 -7.27 -12.28 -1.21
C ASP A 81 -6.11 -13.26 -1.33
N PHE A 82 -5.66 -13.50 -2.55
CA PHE A 82 -4.43 -14.22 -2.82
C PHE A 82 -3.28 -13.22 -2.98
N LEU A 83 -2.15 -13.48 -2.31
CA LEU A 83 -1.00 -12.57 -2.22
C LEU A 83 0.25 -13.22 -2.82
N PRO A 84 0.32 -13.38 -4.16
CA PRO A 84 1.49 -13.94 -4.81
C PRO A 84 2.60 -12.91 -4.94
N GLY A 85 3.84 -13.38 -4.97
CA GLY A 85 4.97 -12.51 -5.23
C GLY A 85 6.27 -13.25 -5.47
N PHE A 86 7.22 -12.58 -6.05
CA PHE A 86 8.60 -13.06 -6.14
C PHE A 86 9.59 -11.95 -5.88
N THR A 87 10.78 -12.32 -5.45
CA THR A 87 11.92 -11.40 -5.31
C THR A 87 13.14 -12.07 -5.86
N TYR A 88 13.72 -11.47 -6.89
CA TYR A 88 15.06 -11.78 -7.36
C TYR A 88 16.04 -10.78 -6.78
N THR A 89 17.19 -11.27 -6.29
CA THR A 89 18.31 -10.43 -5.88
C THR A 89 19.59 -10.94 -6.47
N GLY A 90 20.39 -10.03 -7.00
CA GLY A 90 21.74 -10.26 -7.49
C GLY A 90 22.74 -9.43 -6.71
N LYS A 91 24.00 -9.87 -6.67
CA LYS A 91 25.10 -9.10 -6.09
C LYS A 91 26.38 -9.32 -6.86
N ASN A 92 27.23 -8.31 -6.92
CA ASN A 92 28.57 -8.40 -7.47
C ASN A 92 29.58 -8.06 -6.37
N GLY A 93 30.34 -9.08 -5.96
CA GLY A 93 31.27 -8.96 -4.83
C GLY A 93 30.57 -8.58 -3.52
N HIS A 94 31.16 -7.65 -2.79
CA HIS A 94 30.66 -7.18 -1.49
C HIS A 94 30.02 -5.79 -1.56
N SER A 95 30.17 -5.09 -2.67
CA SER A 95 29.82 -3.66 -2.74
C SER A 95 28.52 -3.39 -3.47
N SER A 96 28.18 -4.19 -4.48
CA SER A 96 26.99 -3.90 -5.31
C SER A 96 25.94 -5.00 -5.20
N ASP A 97 24.70 -4.61 -5.10
CA ASP A 97 23.54 -5.48 -5.20
C ASP A 97 22.42 -4.84 -6.02
N TRP A 98 21.57 -5.66 -6.59
CA TRP A 98 20.39 -5.24 -7.32
C TRP A 98 19.26 -6.24 -7.10
N GLY A 99 18.07 -5.85 -7.43
CA GLY A 99 16.94 -6.77 -7.36
C GLY A 99 15.72 -6.27 -8.06
N VAL A 100 14.82 -7.22 -8.26
CA VAL A 100 13.47 -6.98 -8.75
C VAL A 100 12.51 -7.70 -7.82
N LYS A 101 11.41 -7.05 -7.49
CA LYS A 101 10.35 -7.60 -6.65
C LYS A 101 9.00 -7.34 -7.32
N TYR A 102 8.21 -8.39 -7.40
CA TYR A 102 6.80 -8.30 -7.77
C TYR A 102 5.95 -8.78 -6.60
N GLN A 103 4.85 -8.10 -6.36
CA GLN A 103 3.80 -8.48 -5.41
C GLN A 103 2.44 -8.14 -6.01
N ALA A 104 1.48 -9.01 -5.81
CA ALA A 104 0.09 -8.72 -6.13
C ALA A 104 -0.81 -8.99 -4.92
N THR A 105 -1.95 -8.30 -4.93
CA THR A 105 -3.12 -8.64 -4.13
C THR A 105 -4.23 -8.90 -5.11
N MET A 106 -4.68 -10.15 -5.18
CA MET A 106 -5.73 -10.60 -6.09
C MET A 106 -6.97 -10.91 -5.25
N ARG A 107 -8.04 -10.18 -5.49
CA ARG A 107 -9.31 -10.33 -4.77
C ARG A 107 -10.04 -11.57 -5.29
N ILE A 108 -10.66 -12.33 -4.39
CA ILE A 108 -11.38 -13.56 -4.74
C ILE A 108 -12.84 -13.41 -4.37
N GLY A 109 -13.67 -13.23 -5.39
CA GLY A 109 -15.11 -13.05 -5.26
C GLY A 109 -15.53 -11.67 -4.77
N GLU A 110 -16.80 -11.49 -4.61
CA GLU A 110 -17.43 -10.29 -4.06
C GLU A 110 -17.55 -10.41 -2.54
N ASN A 111 -17.60 -9.30 -1.85
CA ASN A 111 -17.89 -9.25 -0.43
C ASN A 111 -19.40 -9.25 -0.15
N ASP A 112 -19.78 -9.28 1.13
CA ASP A 112 -21.18 -9.35 1.56
C ASP A 112 -22.00 -8.09 1.21
N GLU A 113 -21.37 -7.06 0.65
CA GLU A 113 -22.01 -5.79 0.28
C GLU A 113 -21.94 -5.51 -1.22
N ASP A 114 -21.86 -6.58 -2.03
CA ASP A 114 -21.94 -6.59 -3.49
C ASP A 114 -20.87 -5.76 -4.20
N TYR A 115 -19.63 -5.69 -3.64
CA TYR A 115 -18.49 -5.08 -4.32
C TYR A 115 -17.19 -5.83 -4.07
N THR A 116 -16.19 -5.55 -4.92
CA THR A 116 -14.83 -6.05 -4.80
C THR A 116 -13.85 -4.90 -4.98
N LEU A 117 -12.93 -4.70 -4.03
CA LEU A 117 -11.85 -3.73 -4.20
C LEU A 117 -10.94 -4.13 -5.35
N GLY A 118 -10.30 -3.16 -5.98
CA GLY A 118 -9.39 -3.40 -7.10
C GLY A 118 -8.21 -4.33 -6.76
N ASP A 119 -7.84 -5.17 -7.72
CA ASP A 119 -6.60 -5.92 -7.68
C ASP A 119 -5.40 -4.98 -7.71
N THR A 120 -4.38 -5.27 -6.92
CA THR A 120 -3.18 -4.45 -6.86
C THR A 120 -1.97 -5.24 -7.35
N HIS A 121 -1.20 -4.64 -8.28
CA HIS A 121 0.06 -5.17 -8.78
C HIS A 121 1.17 -4.17 -8.52
N ARG A 122 2.27 -4.62 -7.91
CA ARG A 122 3.43 -3.77 -7.64
C ARG A 122 4.70 -4.42 -8.15
N LEU A 123 5.40 -3.72 -9.02
CA LEU A 123 6.72 -4.10 -9.52
C LEU A 123 7.75 -3.09 -9.02
N SER A 124 8.84 -3.56 -8.45
CA SER A 124 9.94 -2.70 -7.99
C SER A 124 11.28 -3.25 -8.46
N ALA A 125 12.15 -2.36 -8.90
CA ALA A 125 13.54 -2.69 -9.24
C ALA A 125 14.48 -1.73 -8.54
N TRP A 126 15.61 -2.22 -8.06
CA TRP A 126 16.59 -1.37 -7.37
C TRP A 126 18.02 -1.80 -7.62
N GLY A 127 18.94 -0.84 -7.47
CA GLY A 127 20.37 -1.04 -7.33
C GLY A 127 20.87 -0.44 -6.02
N GLY A 128 21.87 -1.08 -5.42
CA GLY A 128 22.48 -0.62 -4.19
C GLY A 128 24.01 -0.69 -4.25
N TYR A 129 24.67 0.25 -3.57
CA TYR A 129 26.10 0.28 -3.43
C TYR A 129 26.52 0.51 -1.98
N SER A 130 27.41 -0.35 -1.47
CA SER A 130 27.99 -0.25 -0.14
C SER A 130 29.28 0.55 -0.21
N PHE A 131 29.24 1.78 0.26
CA PHE A 131 30.41 2.67 0.34
C PHE A 131 31.36 2.25 1.47
N ALA A 132 30.79 1.66 2.52
CA ALA A 132 31.50 1.11 3.64
C ALA A 132 30.73 -0.12 4.20
N PRO A 133 31.36 -0.96 5.03
CA PRO A 133 30.66 -2.08 5.65
C PRO A 133 29.42 -1.67 6.44
N TRP A 134 29.40 -0.46 6.97
CA TRP A 134 28.31 0.08 7.79
C TRP A 134 27.31 0.97 7.03
N MET A 135 27.60 1.34 5.75
CA MET A 135 26.77 2.29 4.99
C MET A 135 26.52 1.80 3.55
N LYS A 136 25.25 1.71 3.18
CA LYS A 136 24.79 1.40 1.82
C LYS A 136 23.77 2.42 1.36
N ALA A 137 23.95 2.94 0.14
CA ALA A 137 22.89 3.67 -0.56
C ALA A 137 22.17 2.77 -1.57
N LYS A 138 20.92 3.08 -1.84
CA LYS A 138 20.06 2.40 -2.83
C LYS A 138 19.31 3.44 -3.65
N ILE A 139 19.07 3.10 -4.91
CA ILE A 139 18.13 3.79 -5.77
C ILE A 139 17.25 2.74 -6.44
N GLY A 140 15.99 3.06 -6.66
CA GLY A 140 15.06 2.15 -7.29
C GLY A 140 13.88 2.87 -7.92
N LEU A 141 13.13 2.10 -8.70
CA LEU A 141 11.84 2.48 -9.26
C LEU A 141 10.80 1.49 -8.75
N SER A 142 9.60 1.98 -8.49
CA SER A 142 8.44 1.15 -8.18
C SER A 142 7.23 1.63 -8.99
N TYR A 143 6.59 0.68 -9.64
CA TYR A 143 5.36 0.87 -10.37
C TYR A 143 4.25 0.12 -9.64
N LYS A 144 3.14 0.81 -9.36
CA LYS A 144 1.92 0.24 -8.79
C LYS A 144 0.81 0.42 -9.81
N TYR A 145 0.08 -0.64 -10.08
CA TYR A 145 -1.20 -0.63 -10.77
C TYR A 145 -2.28 -1.15 -9.82
N GLU A 146 -3.44 -0.52 -9.85
CA GLU A 146 -4.62 -0.93 -9.11
C GLU A 146 -5.83 -0.84 -10.04
N SER A 147 -6.62 -1.90 -10.13
CA SER A 147 -7.86 -1.86 -10.91
C SER A 147 -8.96 -1.08 -10.16
N ASP A 148 -10.03 -0.77 -10.87
CA ASP A 148 -11.20 -0.12 -10.29
C ASP A 148 -11.87 -1.04 -9.27
N ILE A 149 -12.76 -0.48 -8.47
CA ILE A 149 -13.69 -1.24 -7.64
C ILE A 149 -14.76 -1.80 -8.56
N ASP A 150 -15.02 -3.10 -8.48
CA ASP A 150 -16.11 -3.77 -9.19
C ASP A 150 -17.33 -3.91 -8.25
N GLY A 151 -18.53 -3.63 -8.77
CA GLY A 151 -19.74 -3.61 -7.96
C GLY A 151 -19.99 -2.32 -7.19
N ILE A 152 -21.05 -2.26 -6.41
CA ILE A 152 -21.49 -1.06 -5.69
C ILE A 152 -22.12 -1.44 -4.36
N ASP A 153 -21.60 -0.91 -3.26
CA ASP A 153 -22.29 -0.94 -1.98
C ASP A 153 -23.46 0.06 -1.98
N SER A 154 -24.67 -0.45 -2.05
CA SER A 154 -25.89 0.37 -2.09
C SER A 154 -26.13 1.25 -0.86
N ARG A 155 -25.39 1.04 0.22
CA ARG A 155 -25.44 1.83 1.46
C ARG A 155 -24.58 3.08 1.40
N ILE A 156 -23.62 3.13 0.46
CA ILE A 156 -22.72 4.28 0.25
C ILE A 156 -23.40 5.26 -0.71
N VAL A 157 -24.39 5.99 -0.23
CA VAL A 157 -25.21 6.94 -1.01
C VAL A 157 -24.81 8.39 -0.76
N LEU A 158 -23.52 8.69 -0.77
CA LEU A 158 -23.02 10.02 -0.48
C LEU A 158 -22.79 10.82 -1.77
N PRO A 159 -23.15 12.11 -1.80
CA PRO A 159 -22.87 12.98 -2.93
C PRO A 159 -21.39 13.44 -2.88
N VAL A 160 -20.46 12.49 -2.75
CA VAL A 160 -19.02 12.73 -2.67
C VAL A 160 -18.30 11.81 -3.65
N GLN A 161 -17.25 12.28 -4.24
CA GLN A 161 -16.47 11.57 -5.27
C GLN A 161 -15.89 10.24 -4.78
N THR A 162 -15.55 10.15 -3.50
CA THR A 162 -15.03 8.92 -2.87
C THR A 162 -16.11 7.85 -2.62
N ALA A 163 -17.37 8.15 -2.90
CA ALA A 163 -18.47 7.17 -2.86
C ALA A 163 -18.68 6.48 -4.22
N ASP A 164 -18.06 6.97 -5.27
CA ASP A 164 -18.14 6.43 -6.62
C ASP A 164 -17.01 5.40 -6.83
N PRO A 165 -17.34 4.12 -7.10
CA PRO A 165 -16.35 3.07 -7.30
C PRO A 165 -15.43 3.33 -8.51
N ASP A 166 -15.91 4.04 -9.54
CA ASP A 166 -15.13 4.40 -10.73
C ASP A 166 -14.01 5.43 -10.43
N ASN A 167 -14.07 6.07 -9.27
CA ASN A 167 -13.03 6.98 -8.79
C ASN A 167 -11.95 6.27 -7.95
N TYR A 168 -11.68 5.00 -8.22
CA TYR A 168 -10.62 4.22 -7.57
C TYR A 168 -9.73 3.56 -8.63
N GLY A 169 -8.56 3.09 -8.19
CA GLY A 169 -7.60 2.48 -9.10
C GLY A 169 -6.75 3.48 -9.88
N GLY A 170 -5.99 2.95 -10.82
CA GLY A 170 -5.01 3.71 -11.61
C GLY A 170 -3.59 3.19 -11.43
N ASP A 171 -2.62 3.94 -11.94
CA ASP A 171 -1.22 3.56 -11.83
C ASP A 171 -0.34 4.69 -11.28
N THR A 172 0.75 4.30 -10.63
CA THR A 172 1.71 5.22 -10.02
C THR A 172 3.13 4.73 -10.24
N LEU A 173 3.99 5.61 -10.74
CA LEU A 173 5.43 5.40 -10.85
C LEU A 173 6.16 6.27 -9.83
N MET A 174 7.02 5.63 -9.02
CA MET A 174 7.82 6.31 -8.00
C MET A 174 9.30 6.01 -8.17
N VAL A 175 10.15 6.97 -7.86
CA VAL A 175 11.58 6.77 -7.63
C VAL A 175 11.85 6.74 -6.13
N ASN A 176 12.72 5.82 -5.70
CA ASN A 176 13.01 5.58 -4.29
C ASN A 176 14.52 5.75 -4.05
N TRP A 177 14.88 6.52 -3.03
CA TRP A 177 16.25 6.65 -2.54
C TRP A 177 16.34 6.08 -1.14
N GLY A 178 17.29 5.18 -0.92
CA GLY A 178 17.46 4.51 0.37
C GLY A 178 18.87 4.68 0.92
N LEU A 179 18.95 4.84 2.23
CA LEU A 179 20.18 4.77 3.01
C LEU A 179 20.03 3.69 4.08
N ILE A 180 20.99 2.76 4.13
CA ILE A 180 21.01 1.68 5.11
C ILE A 180 22.28 1.83 5.95
N LEU A 181 22.12 1.98 7.24
CA LEU A 181 23.20 1.98 8.23
C LEU A 181 23.17 0.65 8.99
N THR A 182 24.33 0.00 9.10
CA THR A 182 24.46 -1.31 9.76
C THR A 182 25.52 -1.24 10.83
N GLY A 183 25.16 -1.54 12.06
CA GLY A 183 26.10 -1.67 13.17
C GLY A 183 27.00 -2.88 12.99
N GLN A 184 28.32 -2.67 13.01
CA GLN A 184 29.31 -3.71 12.74
C GLN A 184 29.84 -4.38 14.01
N ASN A 185 30.00 -3.62 15.09
CA ASN A 185 30.67 -4.08 16.30
C ASN A 185 30.00 -3.57 17.57
N GLY A 186 30.32 -4.18 18.70
CA GLY A 186 29.86 -3.77 20.02
C GLY A 186 28.34 -3.85 20.19
N PRO A 187 27.75 -2.96 20.99
CA PRO A 187 26.30 -2.98 21.27
C PRO A 187 25.42 -2.77 20.03
N LEU A 188 25.99 -2.22 18.95
CA LEU A 188 25.28 -1.97 17.71
C LEU A 188 25.40 -3.12 16.69
N ALA A 189 26.15 -4.17 16.99
CA ALA A 189 26.29 -5.33 16.10
C ALA A 189 24.91 -5.94 15.79
N GLY A 190 24.64 -6.21 14.50
CA GLY A 190 23.36 -6.75 14.03
C GLY A 190 22.20 -5.76 13.93
N HIS A 191 22.38 -4.52 14.37
CA HIS A 191 21.38 -3.47 14.23
C HIS A 191 21.44 -2.84 12.84
N LYS A 192 20.28 -2.58 12.24
CA LYS A 192 20.13 -1.89 10.95
C LYS A 192 19.10 -0.78 11.06
N LEU A 193 19.44 0.38 10.55
CA LEU A 193 18.54 1.50 10.37
C LEU A 193 18.42 1.79 8.88
N LYS A 194 17.21 1.85 8.38
CA LYS A 194 16.90 2.10 6.97
C LYS A 194 16.11 3.39 6.87
N PHE A 195 16.55 4.28 6.00
CA PHE A 195 15.82 5.47 5.59
C PHE A 195 15.47 5.30 4.12
N GLU A 196 14.25 5.60 3.75
CA GLU A 196 13.81 5.60 2.37
C GLU A 196 12.96 6.85 2.13
N TYR A 197 13.29 7.55 1.04
CA TYR A 197 12.50 8.65 0.52
C TYR A 197 12.01 8.24 -0.86
N SER A 198 10.71 8.33 -1.08
CA SER A 198 10.05 7.99 -2.33
C SER A 198 9.36 9.22 -2.88
N LYS A 199 9.64 9.55 -4.13
CA LYS A 199 9.02 10.63 -4.86
C LYS A 199 8.21 10.09 -6.03
N GLN A 200 7.00 10.58 -6.15
CA GLN A 200 6.15 10.29 -7.28
C GLN A 200 6.71 10.96 -8.53
N LEU A 201 6.82 10.20 -9.62
CA LEU A 201 7.21 10.67 -10.95
C LEU A 201 6.00 10.85 -11.85
N GLU A 202 5.07 9.91 -11.80
CA GLU A 202 3.86 9.90 -12.61
C GLU A 202 2.74 9.21 -11.84
N GLN A 203 1.53 9.72 -12.01
CA GLN A 203 0.32 9.15 -11.43
C GLN A 203 -0.84 9.38 -12.40
N ASN A 204 -1.42 8.29 -12.87
CA ASN A 204 -2.63 8.27 -13.70
C ASN A 204 -3.72 7.58 -12.89
N GLN A 205 -4.61 8.37 -12.34
CA GLN A 205 -5.71 7.86 -11.52
C GLN A 205 -6.98 7.76 -12.33
N ASN A 206 -7.79 6.74 -12.04
CA ASN A 206 -9.13 6.64 -12.59
C ASN A 206 -10.04 7.62 -11.83
N GLY A 207 -10.73 8.50 -12.55
CA GLY A 207 -11.61 9.49 -11.96
C GLY A 207 -10.92 10.48 -11.02
N ILE A 208 -11.65 10.95 -10.01
CA ILE A 208 -11.22 12.03 -9.11
C ILE A 208 -10.78 11.45 -7.78
N GLN A 209 -9.48 11.35 -7.59
CA GLN A 209 -8.85 10.85 -6.36
C GLN A 209 -7.89 11.91 -5.77
N MET A 210 -7.45 11.68 -4.54
CA MET A 210 -6.36 12.44 -3.95
C MET A 210 -5.02 11.95 -4.50
N GLU A 211 -4.20 12.88 -4.97
CA GLU A 211 -2.84 12.56 -5.37
C GLU A 211 -2.02 12.12 -4.15
N MET A 212 -1.14 11.15 -4.37
CA MET A 212 -0.16 10.75 -3.38
C MET A 212 1.02 11.72 -3.46
N ASP A 213 1.46 12.22 -2.33
CA ASP A 213 2.63 13.08 -2.21
C ASP A 213 3.89 12.25 -1.91
N ASP A 214 5.01 12.90 -1.64
CA ASP A 214 6.26 12.28 -1.26
C ASP A 214 6.12 11.44 0.02
N MET A 215 6.84 10.30 0.09
CA MET A 215 6.79 9.39 1.23
C MET A 215 8.18 9.25 1.88
N ILE A 216 8.21 9.33 3.20
CA ILE A 216 9.40 9.03 4.00
C ILE A 216 9.14 7.79 4.84
N SER A 217 10.04 6.82 4.78
CA SER A 217 9.98 5.60 5.58
C SER A 217 11.25 5.43 6.40
N ILE A 218 11.08 5.10 7.67
CA ILE A 218 12.18 4.77 8.59
C ILE A 218 11.91 3.40 9.17
N ALA A 219 12.84 2.47 9.01
CA ALA A 219 12.71 1.13 9.55
C ALA A 219 13.95 0.74 10.36
N TYR A 220 13.69 0.15 11.52
CA TYR A 220 14.72 -0.45 12.36
C TYR A 220 14.60 -1.96 12.36
N GLN A 221 15.73 -2.64 12.25
CA GLN A 221 15.83 -4.09 12.28
C GLN A 221 17.00 -4.53 13.16
N ARG A 222 16.80 -5.57 13.94
CA ARG A 222 17.86 -6.26 14.67
C ARG A 222 17.91 -7.73 14.27
N ALA A 223 19.10 -8.21 13.90
CA ALA A 223 19.38 -9.63 13.70
C ALA A 223 19.97 -10.19 15.01
N PHE A 224 19.51 -11.35 15.44
CA PHE A 224 19.99 -12.10 16.61
C PHE A 224 20.88 -13.24 16.14
#